data_dc2742e885cf3aa00dc9988f5e2a5e97
#
_entry.id   dc2742e885cf3aa00dc9988f5e2a5e97
#
_cell.length_a   1.000
_cell.length_b   1.000
_cell.length_c   1.000
_cell.angle_alpha   90.00
_cell.angle_beta   90.00
_cell.angle_gamma   90.00
#
_symmetry.space_group_name_H-M   'P 1'
#
loop_
_entity.id
_entity.type
_entity.pdbx_description
1 polymer ?
#
loop_
_entity_poly.entity_id
_entity_poly.type
_entity_poly.pdbx_seq_one_letter_code
_entity_poly.pdbx_strand_id
1 'polypeptide(L)'
;MTVEIDAPFQMIDEAQVDYLLSGLQGFSPAMGASEIGGTDIVLTVSQETYTSAMQLAVRMVEELLRRDGPMPGQVVSVLVMSTQEFDRRYGLGAGTT
;
A
#
# COMPACT_ATOMS: atom_id res chain seq x y z
N MET A 1 2.22 -6.50 -1.94
CA MET A 1 1.63 -5.61 -2.96
C MET A 1 1.89 -4.17 -2.57
N THR A 2 2.28 -3.36 -3.51
CA THR A 2 2.56 -1.95 -3.27
C THR A 2 1.58 -1.09 -4.07
N VAL A 3 0.81 -0.27 -3.38
CA VAL A 3 -0.10 0.68 -4.00
C VAL A 3 0.50 2.07 -3.82
N GLU A 4 0.79 2.74 -4.93
CA GLU A 4 1.35 4.07 -4.90
C GLU A 4 0.25 5.10 -5.07
N ILE A 5 0.26 6.14 -4.22
CA ILE A 5 -0.69 7.23 -4.30
C ILE A 5 0.04 8.54 -4.53
N ASP A 6 -0.68 9.53 -5.04
CA ASP A 6 -0.10 10.81 -5.43
C ASP A 6 0.15 11.78 -4.27
N ALA A 7 -0.30 11.45 -3.07
CA ALA A 7 -0.08 12.30 -1.90
C ALA A 7 1.39 12.25 -1.50
N PRO A 8 2.10 13.40 -1.47
CA PRO A 8 3.52 13.41 -1.10
C PRO A 8 3.71 12.92 0.33
N PHE A 9 4.60 11.96 0.51
CA PHE A 9 4.81 11.34 1.82
C PHE A 9 5.21 12.35 2.90
N GLN A 10 6.00 13.32 2.52
CA GLN A 10 6.47 14.36 3.44
C GLN A 10 5.36 15.27 3.93
N MET A 11 4.22 15.31 3.23
CA MET A 11 3.08 16.15 3.59
C MET A 11 2.00 15.37 4.33
N ILE A 12 2.18 14.08 4.54
CA ILE A 12 1.23 13.25 5.27
C ILE A 12 1.50 13.41 6.76
N ASP A 13 0.50 13.85 7.52
CA ASP A 13 0.65 14.00 8.96
C ASP A 13 0.35 12.70 9.69
N GLU A 14 0.62 12.70 11.00
CA GLU A 14 0.44 11.52 11.84
C GLU A 14 -1.00 11.01 11.86
N ALA A 15 -1.97 11.93 11.87
CA ALA A 15 -3.38 11.56 11.86
C ALA A 15 -3.77 10.87 10.55
N GLN A 16 -3.22 11.30 9.44
CA GLN A 16 -3.47 10.69 8.15
C GLN A 16 -2.82 9.30 8.05
N VAL A 17 -1.62 9.15 8.59
CA VAL A 17 -0.97 7.83 8.68
C VAL A 17 -1.84 6.88 9.49
N ASP A 18 -2.29 7.30 10.65
CA ASP A 18 -3.15 6.47 11.51
C ASP A 18 -4.46 6.11 10.78
N TYR A 19 -5.04 7.05 10.07
CA TYR A 19 -6.26 6.82 9.30
C TYR A 19 -6.05 5.70 8.27
N LEU A 20 -4.98 5.77 7.49
CA LEU A 20 -4.71 4.77 6.46
C LEU A 20 -4.37 3.41 7.07
N LEU A 21 -3.50 3.38 8.07
CA LEU A 21 -3.10 2.13 8.69
C LEU A 21 -4.28 1.44 9.38
N SER A 22 -5.15 2.21 10.03
CA SER A 22 -6.34 1.66 10.66
C SER A 22 -7.33 1.12 9.64
N GLY A 23 -7.51 1.83 8.52
CA GLY A 23 -8.43 1.39 7.47
C GLY A 23 -7.94 0.17 6.73
N LEU A 24 -6.65 -0.12 6.78
CA LEU A 24 -6.04 -1.28 6.13
C LEU A 24 -5.61 -2.36 7.13
N GLN A 25 -6.05 -2.22 8.36
CA GLN A 25 -5.77 -3.20 9.41
C GLN A 25 -6.22 -4.59 8.97
N GLY A 26 -5.42 -5.59 9.19
CA GLY A 26 -5.68 -6.94 8.71
C GLY A 26 -4.94 -7.28 7.43
N PHE A 27 -4.36 -6.29 6.76
CA PHE A 27 -3.58 -6.51 5.54
C PHE A 27 -2.10 -6.16 5.72
N SER A 28 -1.67 -6.08 6.96
CA SER A 28 -0.28 -5.80 7.34
C SER A 28 0.29 -4.57 6.61
N PRO A 29 -0.37 -3.40 6.73
CA PRO A 29 0.04 -2.23 5.97
C PRO A 29 1.35 -1.63 6.46
N ALA A 30 2.12 -1.12 5.51
CA ALA A 30 3.29 -0.30 5.78
C ALA A 30 3.33 0.83 4.78
N MET A 31 3.92 1.95 5.15
CA MET A 31 3.95 3.14 4.30
C MET A 31 5.37 3.69 4.18
N GLY A 32 5.66 4.28 3.05
CA GLY A 32 6.93 4.94 2.82
C GLY A 32 6.87 5.89 1.63
N ALA A 33 7.93 6.64 1.44
CA ALA A 33 8.03 7.55 0.30
C ALA A 33 8.23 6.75 -0.99
N SER A 34 7.53 7.12 -2.05
CA SER A 34 7.74 6.51 -3.36
C SER A 34 8.88 7.24 -4.10
N GLU A 35 9.38 6.61 -5.17
CA GLU A 35 10.48 7.17 -5.93
C GLU A 35 10.10 8.48 -6.64
N ILE A 36 8.82 8.67 -6.93
CA ILE A 36 8.36 9.87 -7.64
C ILE A 36 7.80 10.93 -6.69
N GLY A 37 8.07 10.81 -5.41
CA GLY A 37 7.64 11.83 -4.43
C GLY A 37 6.25 11.62 -3.85
N GLY A 38 5.57 10.53 -4.20
CA GLY A 38 4.30 10.16 -3.60
C GLY A 38 4.48 9.26 -2.39
N THR A 39 3.50 8.43 -2.13
CA THR A 39 3.50 7.50 -1.01
C THR A 39 3.24 6.09 -1.48
N ASP A 40 4.07 5.15 -1.06
CA ASP A 40 3.85 3.72 -1.26
C ASP A 40 3.15 3.13 -0.05
N ILE A 41 2.08 2.39 -0.30
CA ILE A 41 1.38 1.63 0.73
C ILE A 41 1.59 0.15 0.40
N VAL A 42 2.29 -0.55 1.27
CA VAL A 42 2.59 -1.97 1.09
C VAL A 42 1.57 -2.80 1.86
N LEU A 43 0.95 -3.75 1.18
CA LEU A 43 -0.12 -4.58 1.75
C LEU A 43 0.13 -6.05 1.46
N THR A 44 -0.36 -6.91 2.35
CA THR A 44 -0.42 -8.34 2.12
C THR A 44 -1.89 -8.71 1.93
N VAL A 45 -2.23 -9.20 0.73
CA VAL A 45 -3.61 -9.54 0.37
C VAL A 45 -3.65 -10.99 -0.09
N SER A 46 -4.57 -11.77 0.50
CA SER A 46 -4.75 -13.19 0.15
C SER A 46 -5.92 -13.31 -0.81
N GLN A 47 -5.60 -13.58 -2.07
CA GLN A 47 -6.58 -13.81 -3.13
C GLN A 47 -6.04 -14.90 -4.06
N GLU A 48 -6.94 -15.52 -4.82
CA GLU A 48 -6.56 -16.62 -5.70
C GLU A 48 -5.73 -16.17 -6.90
N THR A 49 -5.94 -14.94 -7.37
CA THR A 49 -5.24 -14.42 -8.53
C THR A 49 -4.65 -13.05 -8.23
N TYR A 50 -3.63 -12.67 -8.99
CA TYR A 50 -3.06 -11.32 -8.89
C TYR A 50 -4.08 -10.26 -9.27
N THR A 51 -4.92 -10.53 -10.26
CA THR A 51 -5.96 -9.58 -10.67
C THR A 51 -6.94 -9.30 -9.55
N SER A 52 -7.41 -10.34 -8.88
CA SER A 52 -8.34 -10.17 -7.74
C SER A 52 -7.68 -9.43 -6.59
N ALA A 53 -6.43 -9.74 -6.30
CA ALA A 53 -5.68 -9.09 -5.24
C ALA A 53 -5.49 -7.60 -5.54
N MET A 54 -5.13 -7.27 -6.77
CA MET A 54 -4.94 -5.90 -7.21
C MET A 54 -6.24 -5.10 -7.11
N GLN A 55 -7.33 -5.67 -7.61
CA GLN A 55 -8.63 -4.99 -7.57
C GLN A 55 -9.09 -4.72 -6.14
N LEU A 56 -8.91 -5.67 -5.25
CA LEU A 56 -9.27 -5.49 -3.85
C LEU A 56 -8.43 -4.39 -3.21
N ALA A 57 -7.12 -4.43 -3.40
CA ALA A 57 -6.22 -3.44 -2.81
C ALA A 57 -6.51 -2.04 -3.32
N VAL A 58 -6.69 -1.88 -4.63
CA VAL A 58 -7.00 -0.57 -5.21
C VAL A 58 -8.31 -0.04 -4.68
N ARG A 59 -9.34 -0.88 -4.60
CA ARG A 59 -10.65 -0.47 -4.09
C ARG A 59 -10.55 -0.01 -2.64
N MET A 60 -9.84 -0.76 -1.80
CA MET A 60 -9.69 -0.41 -0.39
C MET A 60 -8.99 0.93 -0.22
N VAL A 61 -7.90 1.14 -0.96
CA VAL A 61 -7.16 2.40 -0.88
C VAL A 61 -7.99 3.55 -1.44
N GLU A 62 -8.66 3.35 -2.57
CA GLU A 62 -9.50 4.40 -3.16
C GLU A 62 -10.64 4.83 -2.23
N GLU A 63 -11.22 3.89 -1.50
CA GLU A 63 -12.27 4.23 -0.54
C GLU A 63 -11.74 5.08 0.61
N LEU A 64 -10.49 4.85 1.01
CA LEU A 64 -9.87 5.64 2.06
C LEU A 64 -9.47 7.03 1.57
N LEU A 65 -9.19 7.18 0.27
CA LEU A 65 -8.77 8.45 -0.33
C LEU A 65 -9.94 9.27 -0.88
N ARG A 66 -11.08 9.17 -0.25
CA ARG A 66 -12.26 9.89 -0.69
C ARG A 66 -12.03 11.40 -0.67
N ARG A 67 -12.61 12.08 -1.66
CA ARG A 67 -12.46 13.53 -1.82
C ARG A 67 -12.92 14.30 -0.59
N ASP A 68 -13.96 13.83 0.09
CA ASP A 68 -14.51 14.47 1.28
C ASP A 68 -13.99 13.83 2.58
N GLY A 69 -13.02 12.96 2.48
CA GLY A 69 -12.43 12.29 3.63
C GLY A 69 -11.21 13.02 4.18
N PRO A 70 -10.60 12.48 5.24
CA PRO A 70 -9.46 13.11 5.89
C PRO A 70 -8.18 13.12 5.04
N MET A 71 -8.13 12.31 3.98
CA MET A 71 -6.95 12.25 3.13
C MET A 71 -7.35 12.07 1.67
N PRO A 72 -7.58 13.15 0.95
CA PRO A 72 -7.86 13.06 -0.49
C PRO A 72 -6.61 12.67 -1.26
N GLY A 73 -6.78 11.92 -2.35
CA GLY A 73 -5.69 11.50 -3.19
C GLY A 73 -6.15 10.51 -4.23
N GLN A 74 -5.21 10.01 -5.03
CA GLN A 74 -5.50 9.06 -6.10
C GLN A 74 -4.43 7.98 -6.14
N VAL A 75 -4.85 6.77 -6.50
CA VAL A 75 -3.92 5.69 -6.78
C VAL A 75 -3.32 5.93 -8.16
N VAL A 76 -2.00 5.91 -8.25
CA VAL A 76 -1.29 6.15 -9.51
C VAL A 76 -0.59 4.91 -10.05
N SER A 77 -0.29 3.93 -9.20
CA SER A 77 0.29 2.68 -9.68
C SER A 77 0.06 1.56 -8.67
N VAL A 78 0.16 0.32 -9.15
CA VAL A 78 0.08 -0.87 -8.31
C VAL A 78 1.14 -1.85 -8.78
N LEU A 79 1.97 -2.30 -7.84
CA LEU A 79 2.93 -3.37 -8.08
C LEU A 79 2.49 -4.59 -7.30
N VAL A 80 2.23 -5.68 -8.00
CA VAL A 80 1.77 -6.93 -7.37
C VAL A 80 2.87 -7.97 -7.46
N MET A 81 3.21 -8.56 -6.33
CA MET A 81 4.12 -9.70 -6.33
C MET A 81 3.69 -10.68 -5.22
N SER A 82 4.07 -11.94 -5.37
CA SER A 82 3.79 -12.93 -4.34
C SER A 82 4.59 -12.62 -3.08
N THR A 83 4.08 -13.12 -1.95
CA THR A 83 4.80 -12.98 -0.68
C THR A 83 6.20 -13.61 -0.78
N GLN A 84 6.30 -14.75 -1.45
CA GLN A 84 7.57 -15.43 -1.64
C GLN A 84 8.55 -14.55 -2.44
N GLU A 85 8.10 -13.93 -3.51
CA GLU A 85 8.94 -13.05 -4.32
C GLU A 85 9.34 -11.80 -3.54
N PHE A 86 8.43 -11.24 -2.75
CA PHE A 86 8.70 -10.09 -1.91
C PHE A 86 9.82 -10.42 -0.90
N ASP A 87 9.69 -11.54 -0.21
CA ASP A 87 10.70 -11.97 0.77
C ASP A 87 12.06 -12.17 0.10
N ARG A 88 12.07 -12.75 -1.09
CA ARG A 88 13.29 -12.99 -1.84
C ARG A 88 14.00 -11.69 -2.20
N ARG A 89 13.24 -10.69 -2.66
CA ARG A 89 13.81 -9.40 -3.10
C ARG A 89 14.27 -8.52 -1.96
N TYR A 90 13.53 -8.53 -0.85
CA TYR A 90 13.80 -7.62 0.25
C TYR A 90 14.49 -8.29 1.44
N GLY A 91 14.89 -9.53 1.27
CA GLY A 91 15.78 -10.20 2.20
C GLY A 91 15.17 -10.71 3.49
N LEU A 92 13.85 -10.65 3.63
CA LEU A 92 13.22 -11.06 4.88
C LEU A 92 13.41 -12.54 5.17
N GLY A 93 13.30 -13.39 4.15
CA GLY A 93 13.56 -14.81 4.29
C GLY A 93 14.96 -15.18 3.85
N ALA A 94 15.48 -14.49 2.87
CA ALA A 94 16.77 -14.81 2.27
C ALA A 94 17.92 -14.65 3.24
N GLY A 95 17.78 -13.72 4.19
CA GLY A 95 18.81 -13.51 5.19
C GLY A 95 19.03 -14.70 6.11
N THR A 96 18.14 -15.66 6.08
CA THR A 96 18.25 -16.85 6.92
C THR A 96 19.00 -18.00 6.26
N THR A 97 19.29 -17.87 5.03
CA THR A 97 19.95 -18.97 4.28
C THR A 97 21.45 -18.89 4.33
#